data_0e47b6ece5692f99ae131f68ea0b87a9
#
_entry.id   0e47b6ece5692f99ae131f68ea0b87a9
#
_cell.length_a   1.000
_cell.length_b   1.000
_cell.length_c   1.000
_cell.angle_alpha   90.00
_cell.angle_beta   90.00
_cell.angle_gamma   90.00
#
_symmetry.space_group_name_H-M   'P 1'
#
loop_
_entity.id
_entity.type
_entity.pdbx_description
1 polymer ?
#
loop_
_entity_poly.entity_id
_entity_poly.type
_entity_poly.pdbx_seq_one_letter_code
_entity_poly.pdbx_strand_id
1 'polypeptide(L)'
;YSGATTEKQAWEVFGPARIMAERAENFTEHYGVEVLAKNINIIGSASKFAPLIGNPGDGASPHCAIVDEYHEHDSPRLYDTMITGMGARRQPLIIVITTAGFNLGGPCYDMRLRAGKVLDRTLQDEELFAIVYTVDAEDDWKSPEALRKANPNFGVSVMEDYLLSQQLKAIQNPSKQNT
;
A
#
# COMPACT_ATOMS: atom_id res chain seq x y z
N TYR A 1 3.13 -8.01 9.34
CA TYR A 1 4.28 -7.89 8.42
C TYR A 1 4.05 -6.75 7.44
N SER A 2 5.14 -6.12 6.98
CA SER A 2 5.14 -5.26 5.79
C SER A 2 5.96 -5.93 4.69
N GLY A 3 5.47 -5.95 3.48
CA GLY A 3 6.14 -6.58 2.35
C GLY A 3 6.04 -5.74 1.08
N ALA A 4 7.05 -5.84 0.24
CA ALA A 4 7.13 -5.21 -1.07
C ALA A 4 8.05 -6.04 -1.98
N THR A 5 8.27 -5.61 -3.22
CA THR A 5 9.15 -6.31 -4.16
C THR A 5 10.62 -6.32 -3.74
N THR A 6 11.05 -5.30 -2.99
CA THR A 6 12.42 -5.18 -2.48
C THR A 6 12.46 -4.96 -0.97
N GLU A 7 13.59 -5.34 -0.35
CA GLU A 7 13.84 -5.06 1.06
C GLU A 7 13.72 -3.55 1.38
N LYS A 8 14.29 -2.70 0.54
CA LYS A 8 14.25 -1.25 0.72
C LYS A 8 12.81 -0.75 0.79
N GLN A 9 11.95 -1.17 -0.12
CA GLN A 9 10.54 -0.78 -0.13
C GLN A 9 9.78 -1.32 1.10
N ALA A 10 10.04 -2.56 1.54
CA ALA A 10 9.44 -3.07 2.77
C ALA A 10 9.82 -2.23 4.02
N TRP A 11 11.01 -1.62 4.00
CA TRP A 11 11.47 -0.69 5.04
C TRP A 11 10.81 0.69 4.99
N GLU A 12 10.28 1.12 3.85
CA GLU A 12 9.53 2.40 3.75
C GLU A 12 8.27 2.40 4.63
N VAL A 13 7.66 1.24 4.83
CA VAL A 13 6.53 1.06 5.75
C VAL A 13 7.01 0.80 7.19
N PHE A 14 7.98 -0.10 7.35
CA PHE A 14 8.44 -0.52 8.67
C PHE A 14 9.24 0.56 9.40
N GLY A 15 10.09 1.30 8.68
CA GLY A 15 10.97 2.32 9.25
C GLY A 15 10.22 3.41 10.02
N PRO A 16 9.23 4.09 9.41
CA PRO A 16 8.38 5.06 10.11
C PRO A 16 7.66 4.46 11.32
N ALA A 17 7.11 3.25 11.21
CA ALA A 17 6.44 2.57 12.32
C ALA A 17 7.41 2.31 13.48
N ARG A 18 8.65 1.92 13.17
CA ARG A 18 9.70 1.74 14.17
C ARG A 18 10.01 3.06 14.89
N ILE A 19 10.22 4.14 14.15
CA ILE A 19 10.48 5.48 14.71
C ILE A 19 9.32 5.95 15.59
N MET A 20 8.07 5.74 15.15
CA MET A 20 6.89 6.08 15.95
C MET A 20 6.86 5.29 17.26
N ALA A 21 7.13 3.99 17.20
CA ALA A 21 7.17 3.14 18.39
C ALA A 21 8.30 3.53 19.35
N GLU A 22 9.50 3.88 18.84
CA GLU A 22 10.63 4.36 19.64
C GLU A 22 10.33 5.68 20.36
N ARG A 23 9.52 6.55 19.75
CA ARG A 23 9.18 7.87 20.29
C ARG A 23 7.90 7.88 21.14
N ALA A 24 7.15 6.80 21.15
CA ALA A 24 5.93 6.70 21.93
C ALA A 24 6.27 6.50 23.41
N GLU A 25 6.07 7.55 24.20
CA GLU A 25 6.26 7.49 25.66
C GLU A 25 5.38 6.37 26.26
N ASN A 26 5.92 5.62 27.20
CA ASN A 26 5.25 4.54 27.93
C ASN A 26 4.78 3.35 27.06
N PHE A 27 5.18 3.27 25.79
CA PHE A 27 4.74 2.19 24.90
C PHE A 27 5.31 0.86 25.35
N THR A 28 6.58 0.85 25.78
CA THR A 28 7.24 -0.32 26.36
C THR A 28 6.64 -0.69 27.72
N GLU A 29 6.44 0.29 28.61
CA GLU A 29 5.95 0.03 29.97
C GLU A 29 4.48 -0.42 29.97
N HIS A 30 3.65 0.19 29.14
CA HIS A 30 2.20 -0.05 29.18
C HIS A 30 1.77 -1.25 28.35
N TYR A 31 2.43 -1.51 27.23
CA TYR A 31 2.07 -2.56 26.28
C TYR A 31 3.12 -3.66 26.13
N GLY A 32 4.26 -3.55 26.80
CA GLY A 32 5.37 -4.50 26.67
C GLY A 32 6.01 -4.50 25.29
N VAL A 33 5.96 -3.35 24.59
CA VAL A 33 6.54 -3.22 23.25
C VAL A 33 8.03 -3.05 23.35
N GLU A 34 8.77 -3.89 22.64
CA GLU A 34 10.21 -3.82 22.48
C GLU A 34 10.55 -3.48 21.03
N VAL A 35 11.29 -2.39 20.83
CA VAL A 35 11.69 -1.96 19.49
C VAL A 35 13.13 -2.40 19.22
N LEU A 36 13.27 -3.30 18.27
CA LEU A 36 14.56 -3.84 17.83
C LEU A 36 14.95 -3.30 16.45
N ALA A 37 16.18 -3.59 16.03
CA ALA A 37 16.70 -3.10 14.75
C ALA A 37 15.86 -3.51 13.55
N LYS A 38 15.29 -4.73 13.55
CA LYS A 38 14.57 -5.31 12.40
C LYS A 38 13.14 -5.78 12.72
N ASN A 39 12.66 -5.55 13.92
CA ASN A 39 11.30 -5.88 14.31
C ASN A 39 10.86 -5.08 15.53
N ILE A 40 9.56 -5.01 15.71
CA ILE A 40 8.89 -4.51 16.91
C ILE A 40 8.16 -5.68 17.51
N ASN A 41 8.40 -6.00 18.78
CA ASN A 41 7.86 -7.14 19.48
C ASN A 41 6.93 -6.72 20.61
N ILE A 42 6.00 -7.62 20.98
CA ILE A 42 5.30 -7.58 22.26
C ILE A 42 5.68 -8.87 22.99
N ILE A 43 6.50 -8.74 24.04
CA ILE A 43 7.10 -9.88 24.74
C ILE A 43 6.04 -10.84 25.29
N GLY A 44 4.99 -10.29 25.92
CA GLY A 44 3.96 -11.09 26.58
C GLY A 44 3.07 -11.94 25.66
N SER A 45 2.98 -11.60 24.38
CA SER A 45 2.15 -12.30 23.40
C SER A 45 2.94 -12.98 22.28
N ALA A 46 4.27 -12.86 22.28
CA ALA A 46 5.15 -13.27 21.19
C ALA A 46 4.75 -12.66 19.82
N SER A 47 4.02 -11.54 19.84
CA SER A 47 3.64 -10.81 18.63
C SER A 47 4.81 -10.03 18.09
N LYS A 48 4.89 -9.92 16.76
CA LYS A 48 5.94 -9.12 16.11
C LYS A 48 5.41 -8.39 14.88
N PHE A 49 5.94 -7.21 14.64
CA PHE A 49 5.88 -6.52 13.36
C PHE A 49 7.28 -6.47 12.76
N ALA A 50 7.42 -6.92 11.52
CA ALA A 50 8.71 -6.99 10.83
C ALA A 50 8.54 -6.82 9.33
N PRO A 51 9.53 -6.24 8.63
CA PRO A 51 9.54 -6.26 7.18
C PRO A 51 9.80 -7.68 6.69
N LEU A 52 9.08 -8.09 5.64
CA LEU A 52 9.35 -9.31 4.90
C LEU A 52 10.37 -9.02 3.82
N ILE A 53 11.48 -9.72 3.91
CA ILE A 53 12.60 -9.58 3.01
C ILE A 53 12.60 -10.79 2.07
N GLY A 54 12.53 -10.51 0.77
CA GLY A 54 12.56 -11.57 -0.25
C GLY A 54 11.23 -12.31 -0.36
N ASN A 55 11.33 -13.56 -0.78
CA ASN A 55 10.18 -14.42 -0.98
C ASN A 55 9.74 -15.00 0.37
N PRO A 56 8.57 -14.60 0.90
CA PRO A 56 8.07 -15.24 2.10
C PRO A 56 7.87 -16.73 1.79
N GLY A 57 8.59 -17.59 2.48
CA GLY A 57 8.34 -19.02 2.42
C GLY A 57 6.97 -19.36 2.96
N ASP A 58 6.43 -20.51 2.58
CA ASP A 58 5.23 -21.07 3.19
C ASP A 58 5.44 -21.20 4.70
N GLY A 59 4.44 -20.83 5.50
CA GLY A 59 4.48 -20.92 6.96
C GLY A 59 4.36 -19.59 7.72
N ALA A 60 4.38 -18.45 7.03
CA ALA A 60 3.99 -17.20 7.67
C ALA A 60 2.48 -17.24 7.96
N SER A 61 2.08 -16.91 9.20
CA SER A 61 0.68 -16.79 9.60
C SER A 61 0.40 -15.39 10.15
N PRO A 62 0.32 -14.39 9.27
CA PRO A 62 0.12 -13.02 9.68
C PRO A 62 -1.28 -12.80 10.25
N HIS A 63 -1.38 -11.91 11.24
CA HIS A 63 -2.66 -11.32 11.65
C HIS A 63 -2.94 -10.04 10.86
N CYS A 64 -1.88 -9.28 10.55
CA CYS A 64 -1.94 -8.11 9.69
C CYS A 64 -0.77 -8.17 8.70
N ALA A 65 -1.06 -7.93 7.43
CA ALA A 65 -0.06 -7.77 6.39
C ALA A 65 -0.30 -6.47 5.62
N ILE A 66 0.78 -5.76 5.33
CA ILE A 66 0.78 -4.57 4.50
C ILE A 66 1.61 -4.89 3.25
N VAL A 67 0.99 -4.83 2.10
CA VAL A 67 1.65 -5.02 0.79
C VAL A 67 1.75 -3.65 0.13
N ASP A 68 2.97 -3.18 0.00
CA ASP A 68 3.26 -1.85 -0.54
C ASP A 68 3.70 -1.93 -2.00
N GLU A 69 3.45 -0.85 -2.75
CA GLU A 69 3.79 -0.70 -4.17
C GLU A 69 3.32 -1.91 -5.01
N TYR A 70 2.05 -2.30 -4.84
CA TYR A 70 1.53 -3.53 -5.45
C TYR A 70 1.61 -3.51 -6.98
N HIS A 71 1.66 -2.34 -7.61
CA HIS A 71 1.85 -2.20 -9.05
C HIS A 71 3.23 -2.67 -9.56
N GLU A 72 4.24 -2.72 -8.66
CA GLU A 72 5.58 -3.21 -8.96
C GLU A 72 5.70 -4.75 -8.86
N HIS A 73 4.66 -5.43 -8.39
CA HIS A 73 4.68 -6.88 -8.25
C HIS A 73 4.37 -7.57 -9.57
N ASP A 74 5.30 -8.39 -10.06
CA ASP A 74 5.14 -9.18 -11.30
C ASP A 74 4.13 -10.33 -11.13
N SER A 75 3.88 -10.75 -9.89
CA SER A 75 2.97 -11.85 -9.57
C SER A 75 2.27 -11.62 -8.24
N PRO A 76 1.10 -12.26 -8.00
CA PRO A 76 0.36 -12.11 -6.74
C PRO A 76 1.01 -12.88 -5.57
N ARG A 77 2.15 -13.50 -5.75
CA ARG A 77 2.74 -14.47 -4.82
C ARG A 77 2.85 -13.96 -3.39
N LEU A 78 3.33 -12.74 -3.16
CA LEU A 78 3.43 -12.17 -1.82
C LEU A 78 2.05 -12.04 -1.19
N TYR A 79 1.10 -11.47 -1.92
CA TYR A 79 -0.28 -11.30 -1.49
C TYR A 79 -0.95 -12.64 -1.17
N ASP A 80 -0.83 -13.62 -2.07
CA ASP A 80 -1.41 -14.96 -1.91
C ASP A 80 -0.83 -15.70 -0.71
N THR A 81 0.50 -15.62 -0.52
CA THR A 81 1.16 -16.21 0.66
C THR A 81 0.65 -15.60 1.97
N MET A 82 0.45 -14.27 2.00
CA MET A 82 -0.10 -13.60 3.18
C MET A 82 -1.55 -14.03 3.46
N ILE A 83 -2.41 -13.99 2.45
CA ILE A 83 -3.82 -14.37 2.59
C ILE A 83 -3.96 -15.84 3.02
N THR A 84 -3.23 -16.74 2.37
CA THR A 84 -3.27 -18.16 2.72
C THR A 84 -2.83 -18.41 4.17
N GLY A 85 -1.81 -17.67 4.61
CA GLY A 85 -1.31 -17.74 6.00
C GLY A 85 -2.27 -17.19 7.04
N MET A 86 -3.26 -16.40 6.64
CA MET A 86 -4.25 -15.78 7.53
C MET A 86 -5.39 -16.71 7.98
N GLY A 87 -5.55 -17.87 7.35
CA GLY A 87 -6.70 -18.76 7.59
C GLY A 87 -6.87 -19.25 9.04
N ALA A 88 -5.81 -19.20 9.86
CA ALA A 88 -5.87 -19.54 11.28
C ALA A 88 -6.16 -18.33 12.20
N ARG A 89 -6.35 -17.14 11.66
CA ARG A 89 -6.58 -15.90 12.40
C ARG A 89 -8.06 -15.57 12.49
N ARG A 90 -8.50 -14.98 13.60
CA ARG A 90 -9.94 -14.68 13.82
C ARG A 90 -10.40 -13.42 13.09
N GLN A 91 -9.57 -12.42 12.96
CA GLN A 91 -9.87 -11.15 12.30
C GLN A 91 -8.62 -10.66 11.57
N PRO A 92 -8.19 -11.37 10.53
CA PRO A 92 -7.00 -10.98 9.79
C PRO A 92 -7.29 -9.73 8.96
N LEU A 93 -6.24 -8.96 8.71
CA LEU A 93 -6.30 -7.77 7.86
C LEU A 93 -5.16 -7.78 6.86
N ILE A 94 -5.47 -7.62 5.58
CA ILE A 94 -4.48 -7.31 4.56
C ILE A 94 -4.74 -5.91 4.01
N ILE A 95 -3.70 -5.10 3.97
CA ILE A 95 -3.73 -3.74 3.42
C ILE A 95 -2.84 -3.73 2.19
N VAL A 96 -3.39 -3.35 1.06
CA VAL A 96 -2.63 -3.16 -0.19
C VAL A 96 -2.60 -1.67 -0.50
N ILE A 97 -1.40 -1.15 -0.67
CA ILE A 97 -1.15 0.26 -0.98
C ILE A 97 -0.41 0.32 -2.31
N THR A 98 -0.87 1.17 -3.21
CA THR A 98 -0.25 1.27 -4.52
C THR A 98 -0.58 2.58 -5.21
N THR A 99 0.27 3.00 -6.11
CA THR A 99 -0.05 3.97 -7.17
C THR A 99 -0.48 3.23 -8.43
N ALA A 100 -0.83 3.98 -9.49
CA ALA A 100 -1.10 3.38 -10.79
C ALA A 100 0.20 2.82 -11.39
N GLY A 101 0.13 1.62 -11.96
CA GLY A 101 1.22 0.99 -12.69
C GLY A 101 0.91 0.90 -14.19
N PHE A 102 1.91 0.47 -14.96
CA PHE A 102 1.80 0.30 -16.41
C PHE A 102 1.45 -1.13 -16.83
N ASN A 103 1.57 -2.09 -15.90
CA ASN A 103 1.33 -3.50 -16.19
C ASN A 103 -0.17 -3.83 -16.11
N LEU A 104 -0.87 -3.70 -17.25
CA LEU A 104 -2.29 -4.02 -17.37
C LEU A 104 -2.59 -5.54 -17.30
N GLY A 105 -1.60 -6.40 -17.34
CA GLY A 105 -1.73 -7.84 -17.14
C GLY A 105 -1.25 -8.30 -15.76
N GLY A 106 -0.93 -7.37 -14.87
CA GLY A 106 -0.40 -7.68 -13.55
C GLY A 106 -1.46 -7.78 -12.44
N PRO A 107 -1.09 -8.31 -11.28
CA PRO A 107 -2.02 -8.58 -10.18
C PRO A 107 -2.65 -7.30 -9.60
N CYS A 108 -1.96 -6.19 -9.65
CA CYS A 108 -2.48 -4.89 -9.21
C CYS A 108 -3.66 -4.43 -10.09
N TYR A 109 -3.56 -4.62 -11.41
CA TYR A 109 -4.63 -4.26 -12.33
C TYR A 109 -5.86 -5.14 -12.13
N ASP A 110 -5.68 -6.44 -11.94
CA ASP A 110 -6.78 -7.37 -11.63
C ASP A 110 -7.50 -6.98 -10.32
N MET A 111 -6.73 -6.62 -9.30
CA MET A 111 -7.29 -6.12 -8.03
C MET A 111 -8.05 -4.80 -8.22
N ARG A 112 -7.53 -3.87 -9.03
CA ARG A 112 -8.22 -2.62 -9.35
C ARG A 112 -9.55 -2.87 -10.08
N LEU A 113 -9.58 -3.80 -11.04
CA LEU A 113 -10.82 -4.18 -11.74
C LEU A 113 -11.85 -4.78 -10.77
N ARG A 114 -11.41 -5.64 -9.84
CA ARG A 114 -12.29 -6.19 -8.79
C ARG A 114 -12.81 -5.08 -7.88
N ALA A 115 -11.93 -4.19 -7.42
CA ALA A 115 -12.30 -3.05 -6.58
C ALA A 115 -13.34 -2.16 -7.29
N GLY A 116 -13.16 -1.85 -8.57
CA GLY A 116 -14.13 -1.12 -9.37
C GLY A 116 -15.51 -1.77 -9.37
N LYS A 117 -15.57 -3.08 -9.61
CA LYS A 117 -16.84 -3.84 -9.61
C LYS A 117 -17.55 -3.81 -8.24
N VAL A 118 -16.80 -3.79 -7.14
CA VAL A 118 -17.38 -3.66 -5.78
C VAL A 118 -17.89 -2.25 -5.56
N LEU A 119 -17.14 -1.23 -5.94
CA LEU A 119 -17.53 0.18 -5.83
C LEU A 119 -18.78 0.49 -6.68
N ASP A 120 -18.87 -0.08 -7.88
CA ASP A 120 -20.02 0.03 -8.78
C ASP A 120 -21.19 -0.88 -8.39
N ARG A 121 -21.05 -1.69 -7.32
CA ARG A 121 -22.04 -2.65 -6.84
C ARG A 121 -22.43 -3.74 -7.86
N THR A 122 -21.59 -3.99 -8.85
CA THR A 122 -21.74 -5.12 -9.80
C THR A 122 -21.19 -6.43 -9.25
N LEU A 123 -20.36 -6.36 -8.21
CA LEU A 123 -19.85 -7.47 -7.42
C LEU A 123 -20.14 -7.19 -5.94
N GLN A 124 -20.79 -8.15 -5.24
CA GLN A 124 -20.90 -8.10 -3.79
C GLN A 124 -19.66 -8.73 -3.14
N ASP A 125 -18.98 -7.96 -2.31
CA ASP A 125 -17.86 -8.43 -1.51
C ASP A 125 -17.75 -7.55 -0.26
N GLU A 126 -18.28 -8.05 0.85
CA GLU A 126 -18.31 -7.34 2.14
C GLU A 126 -16.97 -7.37 2.87
N GLU A 127 -16.03 -8.20 2.41
CA GLU A 127 -14.69 -8.30 2.97
C GLU A 127 -13.70 -7.36 2.29
N LEU A 128 -14.04 -6.80 1.11
CA LEU A 128 -13.21 -5.87 0.37
C LEU A 128 -13.64 -4.42 0.59
N PHE A 129 -12.78 -3.66 1.26
CA PHE A 129 -12.84 -2.20 1.26
C PHE A 129 -11.83 -1.63 0.26
N ALA A 130 -12.25 -0.71 -0.59
CA ALA A 130 -11.37 -0.07 -1.56
C ALA A 130 -11.62 1.44 -1.65
N ILE A 131 -10.54 2.19 -1.81
CA ILE A 131 -10.56 3.62 -2.20
C ILE A 131 -9.68 3.77 -3.41
N VAL A 132 -10.18 4.44 -4.45
CA VAL A 132 -9.45 4.73 -5.68
C VAL A 132 -9.50 6.22 -5.96
N TYR A 133 -8.35 6.89 -5.89
CA TYR A 133 -8.19 8.27 -6.31
C TYR A 133 -7.67 8.28 -7.75
N THR A 134 -8.49 8.77 -8.66
CA THR A 134 -8.18 8.74 -10.10
C THR A 134 -8.93 9.85 -10.83
N VAL A 135 -8.56 10.13 -12.06
CA VAL A 135 -9.37 10.90 -13.01
C VAL A 135 -10.36 9.98 -13.70
N ASP A 136 -11.58 10.43 -13.92
CA ASP A 136 -12.59 9.71 -14.69
C ASP A 136 -12.44 9.99 -16.20
N ALA A 137 -13.11 9.19 -17.02
CA ALA A 137 -12.97 9.27 -18.47
C ALA A 137 -13.47 10.63 -19.06
N GLU A 138 -14.42 11.26 -18.37
CA GLU A 138 -14.98 12.56 -18.72
C GLU A 138 -14.19 13.77 -18.19
N ASP A 139 -13.24 13.55 -17.28
CA ASP A 139 -12.43 14.62 -16.73
C ASP A 139 -11.41 15.12 -17.77
N ASP A 140 -11.22 16.42 -17.84
CA ASP A 140 -10.08 16.98 -18.56
C ASP A 140 -8.80 16.84 -17.69
N TRP A 141 -8.00 15.83 -17.97
CA TRP A 141 -6.76 15.57 -17.23
C TRP A 141 -5.75 16.74 -17.26
N LYS A 142 -5.94 17.72 -18.16
CA LYS A 142 -5.12 18.94 -18.26
C LYS A 142 -5.57 20.02 -17.29
N SER A 143 -6.71 19.83 -16.63
CA SER A 143 -7.20 20.78 -15.64
C SER A 143 -6.51 20.62 -14.29
N PRO A 144 -6.34 21.69 -13.51
CA PRO A 144 -5.86 21.60 -12.13
C PRO A 144 -6.81 20.79 -11.21
N GLU A 145 -8.09 20.77 -11.53
CA GLU A 145 -9.12 20.03 -10.80
C GLU A 145 -8.88 18.52 -10.89
N ALA A 146 -8.48 18.02 -12.07
CA ALA A 146 -8.12 16.62 -12.26
C ALA A 146 -6.92 16.22 -11.39
N LEU A 147 -5.92 17.10 -11.22
CA LEU A 147 -4.81 16.86 -10.31
C LEU A 147 -5.27 16.76 -8.85
N ARG A 148 -6.15 17.64 -8.40
CA ARG A 148 -6.69 17.61 -7.03
C ARG A 148 -7.50 16.34 -6.78
N LYS A 149 -8.32 15.92 -7.76
CA LYS A 149 -9.13 14.71 -7.69
C LYS A 149 -8.28 13.44 -7.55
N ALA A 150 -7.18 13.34 -8.30
CA ALA A 150 -6.30 12.17 -8.30
C ALA A 150 -5.28 12.16 -7.14
N ASN A 151 -5.07 13.28 -6.45
CA ASN A 151 -4.06 13.42 -5.41
C ASN A 151 -4.69 13.86 -4.08
N PRO A 152 -5.07 12.92 -3.18
CA PRO A 152 -5.76 13.24 -1.93
C PRO A 152 -4.94 14.15 -1.00
N ASN A 153 -3.61 14.14 -1.12
CA ASN A 153 -2.69 14.97 -0.35
C ASN A 153 -2.19 16.22 -1.10
N PHE A 154 -2.94 16.66 -2.13
CA PHE A 154 -2.64 17.85 -2.88
C PHE A 154 -2.50 19.08 -1.97
N GLY A 155 -1.38 19.79 -2.09
CA GLY A 155 -1.06 20.95 -1.26
C GLY A 155 -0.65 20.65 0.19
N VAL A 156 -0.59 19.39 0.60
CA VAL A 156 -0.18 18.95 1.95
C VAL A 156 1.17 18.25 1.90
N SER A 157 1.24 17.06 1.34
CA SER A 157 2.50 16.32 1.17
C SER A 157 3.02 16.37 -0.26
N VAL A 158 2.15 16.63 -1.22
CA VAL A 158 2.51 16.84 -2.63
C VAL A 158 2.21 18.29 -2.99
N MET A 159 3.26 19.06 -3.25
CA MET A 159 3.14 20.51 -3.49
C MET A 159 2.45 20.79 -4.82
N GLU A 160 1.54 21.76 -4.78
CA GLU A 160 0.74 22.19 -5.93
C GLU A 160 1.63 22.59 -7.12
N ASP A 161 2.62 23.46 -6.88
CA ASP A 161 3.53 23.94 -7.92
C ASP A 161 4.29 22.80 -8.62
N TYR A 162 4.67 21.77 -7.85
CA TYR A 162 5.32 20.59 -8.41
C TYR A 162 4.38 19.84 -9.36
N LEU A 163 3.15 19.54 -8.93
CA LEU A 163 2.18 18.81 -9.75
C LEU A 163 1.80 19.59 -11.02
N LEU A 164 1.53 20.87 -10.89
CA LEU A 164 1.24 21.74 -12.04
C LEU A 164 2.41 21.79 -13.03
N SER A 165 3.64 21.83 -12.53
CA SER A 165 4.83 21.77 -13.38
C SER A 165 4.96 20.42 -14.12
N GLN A 166 4.68 19.29 -13.44
CA GLN A 166 4.71 17.98 -14.11
C GLN A 166 3.59 17.84 -15.14
N GLN A 167 2.38 18.31 -14.83
CA GLN A 167 1.25 18.31 -15.75
C GLN A 167 1.58 19.12 -17.02
N LEU A 168 2.15 20.32 -16.86
CA LEU A 168 2.56 21.15 -18.00
C LEU A 168 3.59 20.45 -18.88
N LYS A 169 4.57 19.77 -18.27
CA LYS A 169 5.56 18.97 -19.02
C LYS A 169 4.92 17.80 -19.76
N ALA A 170 3.92 17.15 -19.16
CA ALA A 170 3.18 16.07 -19.82
C ALA A 170 2.32 16.58 -20.98
N ILE A 171 1.71 17.76 -20.84
CA ILE A 171 0.95 18.41 -21.92
C ILE A 171 1.87 18.74 -23.11
N GLN A 172 3.08 19.24 -22.83
CA GLN A 172 4.04 19.65 -23.86
C GLN A 172 4.79 18.47 -24.48
N ASN A 173 4.88 17.33 -23.81
CA ASN A 173 5.64 16.18 -24.27
C ASN A 173 4.82 14.89 -24.19
N PRO A 174 4.30 14.39 -25.34
CA PRO A 174 3.48 13.18 -25.37
C PRO A 174 4.13 11.94 -24.76
N SER A 175 5.45 11.83 -24.80
CA SER A 175 6.16 10.68 -24.19
C SER A 175 6.09 10.67 -22.67
N LYS A 176 5.74 11.79 -22.04
CA LYS A 176 5.55 11.93 -20.59
C LYS A 176 4.10 11.83 -20.13
N GLN A 177 3.17 11.64 -21.06
CA GLN A 177 1.74 11.46 -20.71
C GLN A 177 1.45 10.12 -20.06
N ASN A 178 2.40 9.17 -20.16
CA ASN A 178 2.31 7.84 -19.57
C ASN A 178 3.09 7.73 -18.25
N THR A 179 3.54 8.82 -17.69
CA THR A 179 4.20 8.89 -16.39
C THR A 179 3.27 9.58 -15.39
#